data_a371b5c3a5655c9e12c875e608e0aec6
#
_entry.id   a371b5c3a5655c9e12c875e608e0aec6
#
_cell.length_a   1.000
_cell.length_b   1.000
_cell.length_c   1.000
_cell.angle_alpha   90.00
_cell.angle_beta   90.00
_cell.angle_gamma   90.00
#
_symmetry.space_group_name_H-M   'P 1'
#
loop_
_entity.id
_entity.type
_entity.pdbx_description
1 polymer ?
#
loop_
_entity_poly.entity_id
_entity_poly.type
_entity_poly.pdbx_seq_one_letter_code
_entity_poly.pdbx_strand_id
1 'polypeptide(L)'
;MTDRAIDDARSTPSPAPDSGGSRDDPIPLVRRFPALAAIPRARLGRYPTPVEKIEGFRDIDSLYVKHEDLSSDVLGGNKVRSLEFLLGRVSAGETILTLGGVGSTHVLTTAVHAARLGAKTIAVRWRHDMHTAAEEVAERTAQECAELVTTSHIATALIPLLRMRLTRRAHYIPLGGSTALGTLGHVNAALELADQIDRGDIPVVQRLVVPLGSGGTAAGLALGLAIAGLDTVIVGARVGPRVGANKWRVLRLIEKTRQLITRYTGRPPPAVDRDRVVVSHELYGGAYARPHPTAEHAAVMLDTLTGWRLDSTYSAKAFGVALDVAGEQSLSTLFWMTFDGRWMKVPLDPY
;
A
#
# COMPACT_ATOMS: atom_id res chain seq x y z
N MET A 1 -51.90 -7.85 -1.47
CA MET A 1 -51.83 -7.13 -0.18
C MET A 1 -51.06 -8.01 0.77
N THR A 2 -49.88 -7.77 1.11
CA THR A 2 -49.13 -6.64 1.65
C THR A 2 -47.66 -6.75 1.26
N ASP A 3 -47.21 -5.70 0.63
CA ASP A 3 -45.82 -5.39 0.35
C ASP A 3 -45.05 -5.23 1.69
N ARG A 4 -44.02 -6.00 1.89
CA ARG A 4 -43.03 -5.72 2.95
C ARG A 4 -41.74 -5.25 2.26
N ALA A 5 -41.57 -3.95 2.24
CA ALA A 5 -40.32 -3.29 1.92
C ALA A 5 -39.22 -3.85 2.83
N ILE A 6 -38.18 -4.43 2.21
CA ILE A 6 -36.94 -4.80 2.89
C ILE A 6 -36.14 -3.50 3.00
N ASP A 7 -36.08 -3.01 4.22
CA ASP A 7 -35.31 -1.82 4.59
C ASP A 7 -33.82 -2.11 4.41
N ASP A 8 -33.23 -1.48 3.40
CA ASP A 8 -31.82 -1.67 2.98
C ASP A 8 -30.91 -0.80 3.88
N ALA A 9 -30.76 -1.21 5.12
CA ALA A 9 -29.85 -0.58 6.07
C ALA A 9 -28.41 -0.99 5.76
N ARG A 10 -27.87 -0.50 4.64
CA ARG A 10 -26.41 -0.50 4.39
C ARG A 10 -25.79 0.48 5.38
N SER A 11 -25.18 -0.05 6.43
CA SER A 11 -24.35 0.74 7.33
C SER A 11 -23.12 1.24 6.55
N THR A 12 -23.20 2.49 6.07
CA THR A 12 -22.00 3.22 5.69
C THR A 12 -21.09 3.29 6.91
N PRO A 13 -19.79 2.93 6.80
CA PRO A 13 -18.87 3.08 7.92
C PRO A 13 -18.93 4.54 8.39
N SER A 14 -19.19 4.72 9.68
CA SER A 14 -19.20 6.03 10.32
C SER A 14 -17.87 6.71 10.05
N PRO A 15 -17.82 8.00 9.64
CA PRO A 15 -16.56 8.70 9.51
C PRO A 15 -15.88 8.64 10.89
N ALA A 16 -14.62 8.19 10.90
CA ALA A 16 -13.82 8.16 12.10
C ALA A 16 -13.91 9.52 12.82
N PRO A 17 -14.04 9.53 14.16
CA PRO A 17 -14.08 10.77 14.91
C PRO A 17 -12.85 11.59 14.55
N ASP A 18 -13.03 12.88 14.32
CA ASP A 18 -11.98 13.84 14.03
C ASP A 18 -10.98 13.80 15.20
N SER A 19 -9.94 12.96 15.05
CA SER A 19 -8.87 12.87 16.03
C SER A 19 -8.11 14.19 15.94
N GLY A 20 -8.37 15.08 16.88
CA GLY A 20 -7.99 16.49 16.93
C GLY A 20 -6.49 16.80 16.93
N GLY A 21 -5.74 16.20 16.03
CA GLY A 21 -4.38 16.62 15.71
C GLY A 21 -4.44 17.88 14.84
N SER A 22 -3.86 18.97 15.30
CA SER A 22 -3.69 20.19 14.50
C SER A 22 -3.01 19.83 13.17
N ARG A 23 -3.45 20.47 12.06
CA ARG A 23 -2.82 20.32 10.74
C ARG A 23 -1.32 20.61 10.73
N ASP A 24 -0.82 21.21 11.81
CA ASP A 24 0.58 21.65 11.99
C ASP A 24 1.41 20.70 12.88
N ASP A 25 0.79 19.66 13.47
CA ASP A 25 1.54 18.71 14.29
C ASP A 25 2.53 17.89 13.44
N PRO A 26 3.76 17.73 13.92
CA PRO A 26 4.76 16.94 13.20
C PRO A 26 4.33 15.47 13.14
N ILE A 27 4.46 14.88 11.94
CA ILE A 27 4.19 13.44 11.74
C ILE A 27 5.07 12.57 12.65
N PRO A 28 4.66 11.35 13.02
CA PRO A 28 5.41 10.44 13.88
C PRO A 28 6.89 10.30 13.53
N LEU A 29 7.20 10.20 12.24
CA LEU A 29 8.59 10.14 11.74
C LEU A 29 9.41 11.38 12.11
N VAL A 30 8.82 12.57 11.99
CA VAL A 30 9.50 13.85 12.32
C VAL A 30 9.60 14.04 13.83
N ARG A 31 8.59 13.63 14.60
CA ARG A 31 8.70 13.60 16.07
C ARG A 31 9.87 12.72 16.53
N ARG A 32 10.06 11.57 15.90
CA ARG A 32 11.14 10.62 16.21
C ARG A 32 12.52 11.09 15.71
N PHE A 33 12.54 11.77 14.56
CA PHE A 33 13.74 12.26 13.88
C PHE A 33 13.54 13.69 13.37
N PRO A 34 13.67 14.72 14.21
CA PRO A 34 13.39 16.12 13.84
C PRO A 34 14.14 16.62 12.60
N ALA A 35 15.37 16.13 12.37
CA ALA A 35 16.16 16.49 11.19
C ALA A 35 15.51 16.09 9.86
N LEU A 36 14.60 15.11 9.86
CA LEU A 36 13.87 14.72 8.65
C LEU A 36 12.79 15.72 8.23
N ALA A 37 12.49 16.72 9.05
CA ALA A 37 11.64 17.85 8.65
C ALA A 37 12.21 18.63 7.44
N ALA A 38 13.53 18.54 7.21
CA ALA A 38 14.18 19.10 6.03
C ALA A 38 13.82 18.38 4.71
N ILE A 39 13.21 17.18 4.76
CA ILE A 39 12.76 16.47 3.58
C ILE A 39 11.36 16.99 3.18
N PRO A 40 11.22 17.62 1.99
CA PRO A 40 9.93 18.10 1.53
C PRO A 40 8.89 16.98 1.44
N ARG A 41 7.67 17.27 1.85
CA ARG A 41 6.54 16.34 1.85
C ARG A 41 5.28 17.03 1.33
N ALA A 42 4.62 16.44 0.34
CA ALA A 42 3.28 16.83 -0.07
C ALA A 42 2.25 16.26 0.92
N ARG A 43 1.24 17.05 1.28
CA ARG A 43 0.13 16.60 2.13
C ARG A 43 -0.96 16.00 1.24
N LEU A 44 -0.93 14.70 1.06
CA LEU A 44 -1.84 13.97 0.16
C LEU A 44 -2.88 13.16 0.91
N GLY A 45 -2.53 12.69 2.10
CA GLY A 45 -3.34 11.79 2.90
C GLY A 45 -3.91 12.40 4.17
N ARG A 46 -4.84 11.64 4.79
CA ARG A 46 -5.42 11.88 6.11
C ARG A 46 -4.96 10.79 7.06
N TYR A 47 -4.42 11.17 8.19
CA TYR A 47 -3.80 10.27 9.15
C TYR A 47 -4.12 10.72 10.60
N PRO A 48 -4.14 9.78 11.58
CA PRO A 48 -3.89 8.34 11.42
C PRO A 48 -5.02 7.64 10.65
N THR A 49 -4.67 6.58 9.89
CA THR A 49 -5.69 5.70 9.31
C THR A 49 -6.26 4.79 10.40
N PRO A 50 -7.55 4.39 10.34
CA PRO A 50 -8.16 3.55 11.36
C PRO A 50 -7.48 2.19 11.51
N VAL A 51 -7.58 1.62 12.72
CA VAL A 51 -7.31 0.21 13.01
C VAL A 51 -8.57 -0.38 13.64
N GLU A 52 -8.95 -1.58 13.19
CA GLU A 52 -10.18 -2.23 13.64
C GLU A 52 -9.95 -3.72 13.87
N LYS A 53 -10.71 -4.34 14.77
CA LYS A 53 -10.76 -5.78 14.91
C LYS A 53 -11.70 -6.34 13.84
N ILE A 54 -11.30 -7.43 13.18
CA ILE A 54 -12.17 -8.16 12.26
C ILE A 54 -12.81 -9.30 13.02
N GLU A 55 -14.13 -9.28 13.10
CA GLU A 55 -14.94 -10.30 13.78
C GLU A 55 -15.68 -11.18 12.76
N GLY A 56 -16.22 -12.31 13.21
CA GLY A 56 -17.06 -13.20 12.40
C GLY A 56 -16.32 -14.32 11.66
N PHE A 57 -14.98 -14.37 11.72
CA PHE A 57 -14.25 -15.55 11.26
C PHE A 57 -14.18 -16.59 12.37
N ARG A 58 -14.71 -17.80 12.09
CA ARG A 58 -14.74 -18.90 13.06
C ARG A 58 -13.31 -19.24 13.51
N ASP A 59 -13.13 -19.42 14.83
CA ASP A 59 -11.88 -19.82 15.46
C ASP A 59 -10.70 -18.81 15.28
N ILE A 60 -11.01 -17.55 14.93
CA ILE A 60 -10.00 -16.48 14.79
C ILE A 60 -10.44 -15.27 15.65
N ASP A 61 -9.85 -15.14 16.84
CA ASP A 61 -10.20 -14.07 17.78
C ASP A 61 -9.29 -12.83 17.72
N SER A 62 -8.13 -12.96 17.08
CA SER A 62 -7.06 -11.95 17.12
C SER A 62 -6.65 -11.49 15.73
N LEU A 63 -7.63 -11.15 14.88
CA LEU A 63 -7.43 -10.60 13.54
C LEU A 63 -7.83 -9.12 13.53
N TYR A 64 -6.94 -8.29 13.02
CA TYR A 64 -7.10 -6.83 12.94
C TYR A 64 -6.83 -6.33 11.54
N VAL A 65 -7.33 -5.15 11.21
CA VAL A 65 -7.07 -4.46 9.95
C VAL A 65 -6.54 -3.05 10.19
N LYS A 66 -5.57 -2.64 9.39
CA LYS A 66 -5.14 -1.24 9.24
C LYS A 66 -5.65 -0.71 7.91
N HIS A 67 -6.49 0.30 7.96
CA HIS A 67 -7.22 0.86 6.81
C HIS A 67 -6.41 1.88 6.01
N GLU A 68 -5.41 1.43 5.23
CA GLU A 68 -4.73 2.35 4.31
C GLU A 68 -5.60 2.73 3.10
N ASP A 69 -6.63 1.96 2.80
CA ASP A 69 -7.68 2.31 1.83
C ASP A 69 -8.33 3.65 2.16
N LEU A 70 -8.43 4.02 3.44
CA LEU A 70 -8.98 5.29 3.92
C LEU A 70 -7.95 6.43 4.01
N SER A 71 -6.73 6.22 3.55
CA SER A 71 -5.66 7.21 3.65
C SER A 71 -5.88 8.49 2.83
N SER A 72 -6.86 8.52 1.92
CA SER A 72 -7.22 9.71 1.13
C SER A 72 -8.69 9.68 0.70
N ASP A 73 -9.28 10.86 0.54
CA ASP A 73 -10.65 11.08 0.07
C ASP A 73 -10.80 10.97 -1.46
N VAL A 74 -9.71 11.06 -2.20
CA VAL A 74 -9.74 11.00 -3.69
C VAL A 74 -9.44 9.59 -4.19
N LEU A 75 -8.34 9.01 -3.71
CA LEU A 75 -7.91 7.65 -3.96
C LEU A 75 -6.93 7.26 -2.86
N GLY A 76 -7.38 6.43 -1.94
CA GLY A 76 -6.60 5.92 -0.83
C GLY A 76 -5.64 4.80 -1.24
N GLY A 77 -5.12 4.15 -0.23
CA GLY A 77 -4.17 3.05 -0.37
C GLY A 77 -2.76 3.40 0.08
N ASN A 78 -1.99 2.37 0.30
CA ASN A 78 -0.63 2.47 0.83
C ASN A 78 0.32 3.35 -0.01
N LYS A 79 0.02 3.56 -1.30
CA LYS A 79 0.86 4.36 -2.19
C LYS A 79 0.85 5.85 -1.83
N VAL A 80 -0.22 6.33 -1.23
CA VAL A 80 -0.32 7.73 -0.76
C VAL A 80 0.84 8.05 0.18
N ARG A 81 1.15 7.14 1.11
CA ARG A 81 2.27 7.31 2.06
C ARG A 81 3.61 7.57 1.38
N SER A 82 3.94 6.77 0.36
CA SER A 82 5.21 6.95 -0.37
C SER A 82 5.19 8.18 -1.27
N LEU A 83 4.04 8.48 -1.88
CA LEU A 83 3.89 9.62 -2.78
C LEU A 83 4.01 10.96 -2.06
N GLU A 84 3.63 11.05 -0.79
CA GLU A 84 3.84 12.27 -0.01
C GLU A 84 5.31 12.73 -0.03
N PHE A 85 6.25 11.79 0.07
CA PHE A 85 7.68 12.09 0.01
C PHE A 85 8.20 12.20 -1.43
N LEU A 86 7.71 11.37 -2.34
CA LEU A 86 8.18 11.36 -3.73
C LEU A 86 7.71 12.58 -4.52
N LEU A 87 6.54 13.11 -4.19
CA LEU A 87 5.97 14.32 -4.79
C LEU A 87 6.24 15.60 -3.97
N GLY A 88 6.96 15.51 -2.87
CA GLY A 88 7.18 16.62 -1.96
C GLY A 88 7.93 17.83 -2.55
N ARG A 89 8.61 17.63 -3.70
CA ARG A 89 9.31 18.72 -4.45
C ARG A 89 8.63 19.07 -5.77
N VAL A 90 7.49 18.44 -6.04
CA VAL A 90 6.79 18.64 -7.32
C VAL A 90 5.94 19.90 -7.26
N SER A 91 6.06 20.74 -8.28
CA SER A 91 5.31 21.97 -8.46
C SER A 91 4.28 21.86 -9.57
N ALA A 92 3.31 22.76 -9.58
CA ALA A 92 2.33 22.84 -10.67
C ALA A 92 3.01 23.05 -12.03
N GLY A 93 2.50 22.38 -13.08
CA GLY A 93 3.05 22.40 -14.42
C GLY A 93 4.17 21.37 -14.68
N GLU A 94 4.73 20.75 -13.64
CA GLU A 94 5.77 19.74 -13.81
C GLU A 94 5.24 18.41 -14.32
N THR A 95 6.13 17.58 -14.83
CA THR A 95 5.80 16.27 -15.38
C THR A 95 6.37 15.17 -14.49
N ILE A 96 5.54 14.17 -14.20
CA ILE A 96 5.93 12.94 -13.53
C ILE A 96 6.05 11.84 -14.57
N LEU A 97 7.15 11.10 -14.54
CA LEU A 97 7.35 9.89 -15.34
C LEU A 97 7.33 8.68 -14.42
N THR A 98 6.44 7.73 -14.68
CA THR A 98 6.37 6.49 -13.90
C THR A 98 6.17 5.28 -14.80
N LEU A 99 6.21 4.06 -14.21
CA LEU A 99 5.97 2.83 -14.95
C LEU A 99 5.23 1.78 -14.11
N GLY A 100 4.50 0.90 -14.81
CA GLY A 100 3.78 -0.22 -14.21
C GLY A 100 3.18 -1.16 -15.25
N GLY A 101 2.64 -2.30 -14.85
CA GLY A 101 1.77 -3.09 -15.70
C GLY A 101 0.49 -2.33 -16.04
N VAL A 102 -0.20 -2.68 -17.13
CA VAL A 102 -1.56 -2.17 -17.38
C VAL A 102 -2.46 -2.58 -16.19
N GLY A 103 -3.26 -1.65 -15.66
CA GLY A 103 -4.03 -1.90 -14.43
C GLY A 103 -3.23 -1.75 -13.13
N SER A 104 -2.05 -1.11 -13.17
CA SER A 104 -1.24 -0.87 -11.97
C SER A 104 -1.84 0.21 -11.09
N THR A 105 -2.25 -0.14 -9.87
CA THR A 105 -2.72 0.81 -8.85
C THR A 105 -1.67 1.87 -8.48
N HIS A 106 -0.37 1.54 -8.58
CA HIS A 106 0.71 2.50 -8.38
C HIS A 106 0.68 3.61 -9.43
N VAL A 107 0.49 3.27 -10.71
CA VAL A 107 0.43 4.26 -11.80
C VAL A 107 -0.79 5.16 -11.61
N LEU A 108 -1.96 4.57 -11.34
CA LEU A 108 -3.19 5.32 -11.10
C LEU A 108 -3.05 6.27 -9.91
N THR A 109 -2.61 5.76 -8.75
CA THR A 109 -2.46 6.60 -7.55
C THR A 109 -1.45 7.74 -7.78
N THR A 110 -0.37 7.46 -8.52
CA THR A 110 0.61 8.49 -8.89
C THR A 110 -0.02 9.58 -9.75
N ALA A 111 -0.82 9.21 -10.77
CA ALA A 111 -1.47 10.16 -11.68
C ALA A 111 -2.50 11.03 -10.93
N VAL A 112 -3.38 10.42 -10.16
CA VAL A 112 -4.41 11.12 -9.37
C VAL A 112 -3.77 12.14 -8.41
N HIS A 113 -2.76 11.74 -7.65
CA HIS A 113 -2.15 12.63 -6.65
C HIS A 113 -1.21 13.67 -7.27
N ALA A 114 -0.56 13.37 -8.40
CA ALA A 114 0.18 14.36 -9.17
C ALA A 114 -0.75 15.44 -9.75
N ALA A 115 -1.90 15.06 -10.27
CA ALA A 115 -2.92 15.99 -10.78
C ALA A 115 -3.41 16.95 -9.70
N ARG A 116 -3.59 16.50 -8.44
CA ARG A 116 -3.93 17.39 -7.29
C ARG A 116 -2.88 18.47 -7.02
N LEU A 117 -1.63 18.21 -7.38
CA LEU A 117 -0.55 19.19 -7.26
C LEU A 117 -0.37 20.03 -8.54
N GLY A 118 -1.27 19.90 -9.52
CA GLY A 118 -1.19 20.57 -10.81
C GLY A 118 -0.11 20.00 -11.75
N ALA A 119 0.43 18.81 -11.46
CA ALA A 119 1.43 18.14 -12.28
C ALA A 119 0.77 17.14 -13.24
N LYS A 120 1.46 16.86 -14.36
CA LYS A 120 1.01 15.91 -15.38
C LYS A 120 1.74 14.59 -15.23
N THR A 121 1.08 13.46 -15.49
CA THR A 121 1.72 12.14 -15.43
C THR A 121 1.85 11.53 -16.82
N ILE A 122 3.06 11.06 -17.15
CA ILE A 122 3.36 10.18 -18.27
C ILE A 122 3.65 8.79 -17.70
N ALA A 123 2.97 7.76 -18.21
CA ALA A 123 3.17 6.40 -17.74
C ALA A 123 3.62 5.46 -18.87
N VAL A 124 4.73 4.76 -18.64
CA VAL A 124 5.15 3.63 -19.46
C VAL A 124 4.55 2.36 -18.89
N ARG A 125 3.78 1.62 -19.71
CA ARG A 125 3.07 0.42 -19.29
C ARG A 125 3.46 -0.77 -20.13
N TRP A 126 3.37 -1.98 -19.55
CA TRP A 126 3.47 -3.22 -20.32
C TRP A 126 2.22 -4.07 -20.16
N ARG A 127 1.88 -4.82 -21.21
CA ARG A 127 0.73 -5.74 -21.21
C ARG A 127 1.05 -7.00 -20.40
N HIS A 128 0.03 -7.54 -19.78
CA HIS A 128 -0.02 -8.86 -19.14
C HIS A 128 -1.48 -9.33 -19.15
N ASP A 129 -1.73 -10.57 -18.76
CA ASP A 129 -3.09 -11.07 -18.60
C ASP A 129 -3.83 -10.21 -17.56
N MET A 130 -5.04 -9.79 -17.88
CA MET A 130 -5.83 -8.91 -17.05
C MET A 130 -7.11 -9.59 -16.60
N HIS A 131 -7.68 -9.10 -15.52
CA HIS A 131 -9.00 -9.44 -15.02
C HIS A 131 -9.79 -8.13 -14.81
N THR A 132 -11.11 -8.23 -14.63
CA THR A 132 -12.06 -7.11 -14.63
C THR A 132 -11.64 -5.94 -13.72
N ALA A 133 -11.19 -6.22 -12.50
CA ALA A 133 -10.72 -5.17 -11.59
C ALA A 133 -9.48 -4.41 -12.12
N ALA A 134 -8.56 -5.11 -12.80
CA ALA A 134 -7.40 -4.47 -13.41
C ALA A 134 -7.79 -3.65 -14.66
N GLU A 135 -8.86 -4.01 -15.34
CA GLU A 135 -9.41 -3.25 -16.47
C GLU A 135 -9.98 -1.91 -16.00
N GLU A 136 -10.77 -1.88 -14.91
CA GLU A 136 -11.26 -0.62 -14.32
C GLU A 136 -10.11 0.32 -13.91
N VAL A 137 -9.06 -0.23 -13.28
CA VAL A 137 -7.85 0.54 -12.96
C VAL A 137 -7.20 1.09 -14.22
N ALA A 138 -7.13 0.29 -15.32
CA ALA A 138 -6.53 0.69 -16.58
C ALA A 138 -7.31 1.81 -17.28
N GLU A 139 -8.63 1.74 -17.27
CA GLU A 139 -9.54 2.76 -17.81
C GLU A 139 -9.37 4.10 -17.07
N ARG A 140 -9.46 4.06 -15.73
CA ARG A 140 -9.27 5.27 -14.93
C ARG A 140 -7.86 5.83 -15.09
N THR A 141 -6.84 4.98 -15.18
CA THR A 141 -5.47 5.43 -15.48
C THR A 141 -5.38 6.16 -16.81
N ALA A 142 -6.14 5.73 -17.83
CA ALA A 142 -6.14 6.39 -19.12
C ALA A 142 -6.79 7.79 -19.08
N GLN A 143 -7.71 8.02 -18.17
CA GLN A 143 -8.33 9.33 -17.95
C GLN A 143 -7.42 10.29 -17.18
N GLU A 144 -6.61 9.76 -16.25
CA GLU A 144 -5.79 10.55 -15.32
C GLU A 144 -4.38 10.87 -15.89
N CYS A 145 -3.86 10.09 -16.83
CA CYS A 145 -2.53 10.29 -17.40
C CYS A 145 -2.57 11.20 -18.64
N ALA A 146 -1.65 12.14 -18.73
CA ALA A 146 -1.47 13.00 -19.90
C ALA A 146 -0.93 12.24 -21.12
N GLU A 147 -0.10 11.21 -20.89
CA GLU A 147 0.47 10.38 -21.96
C GLU A 147 0.65 8.94 -21.45
N LEU A 148 0.29 7.97 -22.29
CA LEU A 148 0.44 6.54 -22.01
C LEU A 148 1.24 5.87 -23.11
N VAL A 149 2.38 5.26 -22.76
CA VAL A 149 3.17 4.44 -23.68
C VAL A 149 3.04 2.98 -23.26
N THR A 150 2.38 2.17 -24.11
CA THR A 150 2.14 0.77 -23.81
C THR A 150 3.02 -0.13 -24.66
N THR A 151 3.73 -1.06 -24.03
CA THR A 151 4.62 -2.05 -24.66
C THR A 151 4.10 -3.47 -24.40
N SER A 152 4.62 -4.46 -25.15
CA SER A 152 4.23 -5.86 -25.00
C SER A 152 4.74 -6.49 -23.70
N HIS A 153 5.95 -6.11 -23.24
CA HIS A 153 6.60 -6.73 -22.08
C HIS A 153 7.38 -5.69 -21.25
N ILE A 154 7.64 -6.03 -19.99
CA ILE A 154 8.42 -5.19 -19.07
C ILE A 154 9.82 -4.86 -19.63
N ALA A 155 10.46 -5.81 -20.31
CA ALA A 155 11.79 -5.58 -20.89
C ALA A 155 11.76 -4.51 -22.00
N THR A 156 10.73 -4.52 -22.86
CA THR A 156 10.55 -3.53 -23.90
C THR A 156 10.12 -2.16 -23.37
N ALA A 157 9.54 -2.11 -22.17
CA ALA A 157 9.18 -0.85 -21.51
C ALA A 157 10.40 -0.02 -21.08
N LEU A 158 11.57 -0.64 -20.93
CA LEU A 158 12.80 0.06 -20.53
C LEU A 158 13.29 1.02 -21.62
N ILE A 159 13.06 0.74 -22.91
CA ILE A 159 13.50 1.57 -24.03
C ILE A 159 12.79 2.94 -24.02
N PRO A 160 11.46 3.03 -24.11
CA PRO A 160 10.78 4.31 -24.04
C PRO A 160 10.99 5.02 -22.70
N LEU A 161 11.07 4.29 -21.58
CA LEU A 161 11.36 4.85 -20.27
C LEU A 161 12.72 5.57 -20.27
N LEU A 162 13.78 4.92 -20.74
CA LEU A 162 15.11 5.50 -20.78
C LEU A 162 15.15 6.72 -21.72
N ARG A 163 14.57 6.59 -22.93
CA ARG A 163 14.44 7.70 -23.87
C ARG A 163 13.76 8.92 -23.22
N MET A 164 12.62 8.71 -22.56
CA MET A 164 11.89 9.79 -21.92
C MET A 164 12.67 10.42 -20.76
N ARG A 165 13.37 9.63 -19.96
CA ARG A 165 14.25 10.15 -18.90
C ARG A 165 15.38 11.04 -19.43
N LEU A 166 15.88 10.76 -20.62
CA LEU A 166 16.96 11.54 -21.24
C LEU A 166 16.44 12.77 -22.00
N THR A 167 15.24 12.72 -22.56
CA THR A 167 14.70 13.78 -23.44
C THR A 167 13.66 14.67 -22.79
N ARG A 168 13.03 14.23 -21.71
CA ARG A 168 11.97 14.99 -21.01
C ARG A 168 12.45 15.46 -19.65
N ARG A 169 12.13 16.70 -19.29
CA ARG A 169 12.28 17.19 -17.92
C ARG A 169 11.13 16.63 -17.09
N ALA A 170 11.35 15.48 -16.46
CA ALA A 170 10.33 14.81 -15.67
C ALA A 170 10.89 14.24 -14.37
N HIS A 171 10.12 14.35 -13.30
CA HIS A 171 10.41 13.66 -12.04
C HIS A 171 10.10 12.17 -12.20
N TYR A 172 11.12 11.34 -12.07
CA TYR A 172 10.96 9.91 -12.24
C TYR A 172 10.59 9.22 -10.92
N ILE A 173 9.44 8.57 -10.91
CA ILE A 173 8.99 7.69 -9.83
C ILE A 173 9.10 6.24 -10.32
N PRO A 174 9.98 5.42 -9.72
CA PRO A 174 10.16 4.04 -10.15
C PRO A 174 8.98 3.15 -9.74
N LEU A 175 8.99 1.92 -10.28
CA LEU A 175 7.97 0.90 -10.05
C LEU A 175 7.59 0.79 -8.56
N GLY A 176 6.31 0.99 -8.27
CA GLY A 176 5.75 0.93 -6.92
C GLY A 176 6.23 2.03 -5.96
N GLY A 177 6.97 3.05 -6.44
CA GLY A 177 7.53 4.12 -5.60
C GLY A 177 8.60 3.64 -4.61
N SER A 178 9.13 2.42 -4.80
CA SER A 178 10.02 1.74 -3.84
C SER A 178 11.45 2.25 -3.91
N THR A 179 11.67 3.40 -3.30
CA THR A 179 12.96 4.05 -3.08
C THR A 179 13.17 4.27 -1.58
N ALA A 180 14.40 4.59 -1.15
CA ALA A 180 14.64 4.98 0.24
C ALA A 180 13.75 6.16 0.68
N LEU A 181 13.53 7.14 -0.20
CA LEU A 181 12.69 8.30 0.06
C LEU A 181 11.20 7.92 0.19
N GLY A 182 10.65 7.16 -0.76
CA GLY A 182 9.25 6.71 -0.69
C GLY A 182 8.99 5.76 0.47
N THR A 183 10.00 4.97 0.87
CA THR A 183 9.89 4.05 2.02
C THR A 183 9.74 4.80 3.35
N LEU A 184 10.20 6.06 3.46
CA LEU A 184 9.97 6.90 4.66
C LEU A 184 8.48 7.05 4.99
N GLY A 185 7.60 7.11 3.99
CA GLY A 185 6.16 7.17 4.21
C GLY A 185 5.62 5.93 4.93
N HIS A 186 6.18 4.76 4.65
CA HIS A 186 5.80 3.53 5.32
C HIS A 186 6.48 3.36 6.69
N VAL A 187 7.69 3.93 6.88
CA VAL A 187 8.28 4.07 8.22
C VAL A 187 7.38 4.94 9.09
N ASN A 188 6.89 6.06 8.56
CA ASN A 188 5.93 6.92 9.24
C ASN A 188 4.63 6.18 9.61
N ALA A 189 4.11 5.34 8.71
CA ALA A 189 2.90 4.54 8.95
C ALA A 189 3.09 3.51 10.08
N ALA A 190 4.27 2.90 10.18
CA ALA A 190 4.58 1.97 11.27
C ALA A 190 4.74 2.69 12.62
N LEU A 191 5.32 3.89 12.64
CA LEU A 191 5.38 4.73 13.84
C LEU A 191 3.99 5.23 14.26
N GLU A 192 3.12 5.52 13.30
CA GLU A 192 1.70 5.81 13.56
C GLU A 192 0.98 4.62 14.19
N LEU A 193 1.24 3.40 13.70
CA LEU A 193 0.71 2.18 14.31
C LEU A 193 1.22 2.01 15.74
N ALA A 194 2.50 2.30 16.01
CA ALA A 194 3.06 2.26 17.35
C ALA A 194 2.35 3.25 18.28
N ASP A 195 2.10 4.49 17.82
CA ASP A 195 1.30 5.46 18.59
C ASP A 195 -0.13 4.96 18.86
N GLN A 196 -0.74 4.21 17.93
CA GLN A 196 -2.07 3.60 18.13
C GLN A 196 -2.03 2.45 19.15
N ILE A 197 -0.98 1.65 19.14
CA ILE A 197 -0.74 0.60 20.15
C ILE A 197 -0.55 1.24 21.54
N ASP A 198 0.26 2.28 21.65
CA ASP A 198 0.54 2.98 22.91
C ASP A 198 -0.75 3.62 23.51
N ARG A 199 -1.68 4.05 22.66
CA ARG A 199 -3.00 4.55 23.10
C ARG A 199 -4.00 3.45 23.44
N GLY A 200 -3.72 2.19 23.12
CA GLY A 200 -4.63 1.07 23.32
C GLY A 200 -5.69 0.90 22.23
N ASP A 201 -5.55 1.60 21.07
CA ASP A 201 -6.47 1.45 19.93
C ASP A 201 -6.42 0.03 19.35
N ILE A 202 -5.26 -0.63 19.47
CA ILE A 202 -4.99 -2.01 19.03
C ILE A 202 -3.91 -2.63 19.94
N PRO A 203 -4.00 -3.93 20.29
CA PRO A 203 -2.92 -4.60 21.02
C PRO A 203 -1.66 -4.76 20.14
N VAL A 204 -0.52 -5.07 20.80
CA VAL A 204 0.67 -5.50 20.07
C VAL A 204 0.35 -6.80 19.32
N VAL A 205 0.53 -6.78 18.00
CA VAL A 205 0.31 -7.96 17.15
C VAL A 205 1.62 -8.70 16.87
N GLN A 206 1.54 -10.03 16.78
CA GLN A 206 2.71 -10.87 16.50
C GLN A 206 3.08 -10.88 15.02
N ARG A 207 2.08 -10.73 14.14
CA ARG A 207 2.25 -10.74 12.68
C ARG A 207 1.58 -9.54 12.04
N LEU A 208 2.25 -8.96 11.07
CA LEU A 208 1.68 -7.96 10.18
C LEU A 208 1.79 -8.46 8.74
N VAL A 209 0.66 -8.71 8.12
CA VAL A 209 0.58 -9.24 6.76
C VAL A 209 0.33 -8.12 5.75
N VAL A 210 1.15 -8.07 4.70
CA VAL A 210 1.08 -7.02 3.67
C VAL A 210 1.38 -7.60 2.28
N PRO A 211 0.73 -7.11 1.19
CA PRO A 211 1.08 -7.53 -0.17
C PRO A 211 2.54 -7.18 -0.51
N LEU A 212 3.30 -8.15 -1.01
CA LEU A 212 4.69 -7.99 -1.41
C LEU A 212 4.84 -7.97 -2.93
N GLY A 213 4.89 -6.77 -3.50
CA GLY A 213 5.30 -6.53 -4.88
C GLY A 213 6.72 -5.97 -4.95
N SER A 214 6.88 -4.66 -5.06
CA SER A 214 8.19 -3.99 -5.13
C SER A 214 8.95 -3.86 -3.80
N GLY A 215 8.30 -4.15 -2.67
CA GLY A 215 8.90 -4.26 -1.34
C GLY A 215 8.94 -2.99 -0.49
N GLY A 216 8.53 -1.84 -1.02
CA GLY A 216 8.61 -0.55 -0.31
C GLY A 216 7.81 -0.52 0.99
N THR A 217 6.57 -1.01 0.96
CA THR A 217 5.68 -1.06 2.13
C THR A 217 6.25 -1.97 3.20
N ALA A 218 6.56 -3.22 2.86
CA ALA A 218 7.13 -4.18 3.81
C ALA A 218 8.44 -3.68 4.42
N ALA A 219 9.30 -3.05 3.62
CA ALA A 219 10.56 -2.50 4.10
C ALA A 219 10.36 -1.34 5.09
N GLY A 220 9.44 -0.42 4.79
CA GLY A 220 9.16 0.70 5.68
C GLY A 220 8.49 0.28 6.97
N LEU A 221 7.53 -0.64 6.89
CA LEU A 221 6.87 -1.20 8.07
C LEU A 221 7.87 -1.92 8.98
N ALA A 222 8.71 -2.81 8.42
CA ALA A 222 9.72 -3.52 9.20
C ALA A 222 10.70 -2.56 9.90
N LEU A 223 11.16 -1.52 9.18
CA LEU A 223 12.07 -0.54 9.76
C LEU A 223 11.39 0.31 10.82
N GLY A 224 10.17 0.78 10.58
CA GLY A 224 9.43 1.61 11.53
C GLY A 224 9.08 0.86 12.82
N LEU A 225 8.67 -0.41 12.71
CA LEU A 225 8.44 -1.27 13.88
C LEU A 225 9.73 -1.48 14.69
N ALA A 226 10.87 -1.72 14.04
CA ALA A 226 12.15 -1.82 14.73
C ALA A 226 12.55 -0.51 15.43
N ILE A 227 12.27 0.66 14.82
CA ILE A 227 12.48 1.98 15.42
C ILE A 227 11.58 2.18 16.65
N ALA A 228 10.35 1.66 16.61
CA ALA A 228 9.41 1.68 17.72
C ALA A 228 9.71 0.65 18.82
N GLY A 229 10.64 -0.28 18.58
CA GLY A 229 10.96 -1.36 19.53
C GLY A 229 9.92 -2.48 19.56
N LEU A 230 9.12 -2.62 18.49
CA LEU A 230 8.09 -3.64 18.36
C LEU A 230 8.63 -4.89 17.65
N ASP A 231 8.36 -6.04 18.23
CA ASP A 231 8.85 -7.35 17.78
C ASP A 231 7.94 -8.03 16.74
N THR A 232 7.02 -7.31 16.17
CA THR A 232 6.08 -7.79 15.13
C THR A 232 6.82 -8.26 13.89
N VAL A 233 6.51 -9.46 13.40
CA VAL A 233 7.06 -10.03 12.16
C VAL A 233 6.25 -9.57 10.95
N ILE A 234 6.93 -9.06 9.94
CA ILE A 234 6.31 -8.72 8.66
C ILE A 234 6.20 -9.98 7.80
N VAL A 235 4.98 -10.33 7.41
CA VAL A 235 4.69 -11.39 6.45
C VAL A 235 4.31 -10.77 5.11
N GLY A 236 5.22 -10.82 4.15
CA GLY A 236 4.98 -10.35 2.80
C GLY A 236 4.28 -11.40 1.95
N ALA A 237 2.98 -11.25 1.70
CA ALA A 237 2.25 -12.08 0.75
C ALA A 237 2.71 -11.74 -0.68
N ARG A 238 3.45 -12.63 -1.32
CA ARG A 238 4.02 -12.39 -2.64
C ARG A 238 2.96 -12.25 -3.73
N VAL A 239 2.98 -11.13 -4.44
CA VAL A 239 2.04 -10.81 -5.52
C VAL A 239 2.73 -10.58 -6.87
N GLY A 240 4.05 -10.68 -6.91
CA GLY A 240 4.85 -10.47 -8.12
C GLY A 240 5.88 -11.59 -8.36
N PRO A 241 6.61 -11.53 -9.49
CA PRO A 241 7.69 -12.48 -9.78
C PRO A 241 8.77 -12.47 -8.67
N ARG A 242 9.34 -13.62 -8.38
CA ARG A 242 10.38 -13.79 -7.33
C ARG A 242 11.58 -12.84 -7.49
N VAL A 243 11.92 -12.47 -8.71
CA VAL A 243 13.01 -11.51 -9.00
C VAL A 243 12.74 -10.12 -8.41
N GLY A 244 11.48 -9.71 -8.32
CA GLY A 244 11.05 -8.40 -7.79
C GLY A 244 10.48 -8.45 -6.38
N ALA A 245 9.79 -9.55 -6.03
CA ALA A 245 9.07 -9.73 -4.78
C ALA A 245 9.76 -10.80 -3.92
N ASN A 246 10.78 -10.39 -3.15
CA ASN A 246 11.58 -11.29 -2.34
C ASN A 246 12.20 -10.60 -1.11
N LYS A 247 12.59 -11.40 -0.12
CA LYS A 247 13.20 -10.95 1.15
C LYS A 247 14.46 -10.10 0.95
N TRP A 248 15.34 -10.48 0.00
CA TRP A 248 16.58 -9.75 -0.24
C TRP A 248 16.32 -8.30 -0.67
N ARG A 249 15.33 -8.10 -1.56
CA ARG A 249 14.95 -6.76 -2.01
C ARG A 249 14.39 -5.91 -0.88
N VAL A 250 13.56 -6.49 -0.01
CA VAL A 250 13.04 -5.81 1.20
C VAL A 250 14.19 -5.39 2.09
N LEU A 251 15.11 -6.31 2.46
CA LEU A 251 16.25 -6.03 3.32
C LEU A 251 17.19 -4.97 2.71
N ARG A 252 17.43 -5.03 1.40
CA ARG A 252 18.23 -4.01 0.72
C ARG A 252 17.57 -2.62 0.80
N LEU A 253 16.26 -2.55 0.69
CA LEU A 253 15.53 -1.29 0.76
C LEU A 253 15.50 -0.74 2.19
N ILE A 254 15.36 -1.61 3.19
CA ILE A 254 15.54 -1.26 4.61
C ILE A 254 16.89 -0.57 4.80
N GLU A 255 17.97 -1.19 4.36
CA GLU A 255 19.31 -0.65 4.55
C GLU A 255 19.51 0.70 3.83
N LYS A 256 19.01 0.85 2.62
CA LYS A 256 19.04 2.14 1.91
C LYS A 256 18.26 3.24 2.64
N THR A 257 17.14 2.88 3.27
CA THR A 257 16.31 3.82 4.03
C THR A 257 17.00 4.18 5.36
N ARG A 258 17.64 3.21 6.03
CA ARG A 258 18.49 3.46 7.20
C ARG A 258 19.61 4.45 6.89
N GLN A 259 20.31 4.25 5.77
CA GLN A 259 21.37 5.16 5.30
C GLN A 259 20.82 6.56 5.00
N LEU A 260 19.63 6.66 4.42
CA LEU A 260 18.99 7.96 4.20
C LEU A 260 18.72 8.66 5.53
N ILE A 261 18.12 8.00 6.51
CA ILE A 261 17.86 8.58 7.83
C ILE A 261 19.19 8.98 8.48
N THR A 262 20.22 8.13 8.42
CA THR A 262 21.54 8.43 8.98
C THR A 262 22.16 9.71 8.41
N ARG A 263 22.01 9.96 7.11
CA ARG A 263 22.51 11.21 6.47
C ARG A 263 21.92 12.48 7.05
N TYR A 264 20.66 12.43 7.48
CA TYR A 264 19.99 13.59 8.06
C TYR A 264 20.22 13.70 9.58
N THR A 265 20.31 12.58 10.25
CA THR A 265 20.33 12.53 11.74
C THR A 265 21.73 12.36 12.34
N GLY A 266 22.72 11.98 11.51
CA GLY A 266 24.06 11.64 11.96
C GLY A 266 24.14 10.28 12.69
N ARG A 267 23.03 9.61 12.94
CA ARG A 267 22.97 8.34 13.68
C ARG A 267 22.10 7.31 12.96
N PRO A 268 22.55 6.04 12.80
CA PRO A 268 21.76 5.00 12.19
C PRO A 268 20.58 4.61 13.11
N PRO A 269 19.36 4.45 12.56
CA PRO A 269 18.28 3.81 13.31
C PRO A 269 18.61 2.33 13.56
N PRO A 270 17.88 1.63 14.47
CA PRO A 270 18.09 0.22 14.76
C PRO A 270 18.15 -0.64 13.49
N ALA A 271 18.98 -1.68 13.53
CA ALA A 271 18.98 -2.69 12.49
C ALA A 271 17.70 -3.54 12.59
N VAL A 272 17.17 -3.93 11.45
CA VAL A 272 16.06 -4.89 11.40
C VAL A 272 16.62 -6.29 11.41
N ASP A 273 16.18 -7.11 12.35
CA ASP A 273 16.47 -8.53 12.33
C ASP A 273 15.88 -9.16 11.06
N ARG A 274 16.70 -9.91 10.33
CA ARG A 274 16.29 -10.53 9.06
C ARG A 274 15.13 -11.51 9.24
N ASP A 275 15.02 -12.13 10.41
CA ASP A 275 13.97 -13.11 10.68
C ASP A 275 12.63 -12.45 11.00
N ARG A 276 12.62 -11.12 11.18
CA ARG A 276 11.39 -10.32 11.24
C ARG A 276 10.77 -10.02 9.87
N VAL A 277 11.36 -10.52 8.77
CA VAL A 277 10.81 -10.40 7.42
C VAL A 277 10.66 -11.80 6.82
N VAL A 278 9.43 -12.23 6.63
CA VAL A 278 9.06 -13.52 6.03
C VAL A 278 8.32 -13.26 4.72
N VAL A 279 8.44 -14.16 3.75
CA VAL A 279 7.72 -14.08 2.46
C VAL A 279 6.90 -15.34 2.28
N SER A 280 5.58 -15.22 2.28
CA SER A 280 4.66 -16.28 1.84
C SER A 280 4.57 -16.30 0.31
N HIS A 281 4.60 -17.49 -0.27
CA HIS A 281 4.53 -17.73 -1.72
C HIS A 281 3.25 -18.42 -2.15
N GLU A 282 2.43 -18.85 -1.22
CA GLU A 282 1.34 -19.81 -1.40
C GLU A 282 0.24 -19.29 -2.32
N LEU A 283 -0.23 -18.07 -2.08
CA LEU A 283 -1.35 -17.48 -2.82
C LEU A 283 -0.93 -16.65 -4.05
N TYR A 284 0.27 -16.87 -4.59
CA TYR A 284 0.77 -16.09 -5.73
C TYR A 284 -0.02 -16.31 -7.03
N GLY A 285 -0.59 -17.50 -7.24
CA GLY A 285 -1.35 -17.82 -8.46
C GLY A 285 -0.50 -18.06 -9.73
N GLY A 286 0.83 -18.13 -9.61
CA GLY A 286 1.74 -18.47 -10.72
C GLY A 286 2.18 -17.30 -11.61
N ALA A 287 1.38 -16.23 -11.73
CA ALA A 287 1.68 -15.03 -12.52
C ALA A 287 1.27 -13.73 -11.80
N TYR A 288 1.85 -12.60 -12.22
CA TYR A 288 1.41 -11.29 -11.76
C TYR A 288 -0.04 -11.04 -12.19
N ALA A 289 -0.83 -10.47 -11.29
CA ALA A 289 -2.25 -10.20 -11.45
C ALA A 289 -3.16 -11.42 -11.65
N ARG A 290 -2.63 -12.66 -11.70
CA ARG A 290 -3.47 -13.85 -11.75
C ARG A 290 -4.16 -14.05 -10.40
N PRO A 291 -5.50 -14.15 -10.36
CA PRO A 291 -6.25 -14.47 -9.15
C PRO A 291 -5.82 -15.84 -8.56
N HIS A 292 -6.12 -16.04 -7.28
CA HIS A 292 -5.95 -17.32 -6.61
C HIS A 292 -7.26 -17.70 -5.93
N PRO A 293 -7.85 -18.90 -6.17
CA PRO A 293 -9.19 -19.23 -5.66
C PRO A 293 -9.37 -19.04 -4.16
N THR A 294 -8.40 -19.48 -3.35
CA THR A 294 -8.43 -19.26 -1.88
C THR A 294 -8.44 -17.80 -1.50
N ALA A 295 -7.66 -16.97 -2.21
CA ALA A 295 -7.61 -15.53 -1.94
C ALA A 295 -8.92 -14.83 -2.31
N GLU A 296 -9.54 -15.22 -3.42
CA GLU A 296 -10.84 -14.69 -3.84
C GLU A 296 -11.95 -15.11 -2.87
N HIS A 297 -11.96 -16.37 -2.44
CA HIS A 297 -12.90 -16.84 -1.43
C HIS A 297 -12.75 -16.04 -0.12
N ALA A 298 -11.54 -15.82 0.35
CA ALA A 298 -11.27 -15.00 1.54
C ALA A 298 -11.79 -13.55 1.36
N ALA A 299 -11.59 -12.95 0.17
CA ALA A 299 -12.07 -11.62 -0.12
C ALA A 299 -13.60 -11.53 -0.15
N VAL A 300 -14.28 -12.53 -0.71
CA VAL A 300 -15.76 -12.62 -0.71
C VAL A 300 -16.29 -12.77 0.72
N MET A 301 -15.64 -13.60 1.55
CA MET A 301 -16.02 -13.72 2.97
C MET A 301 -15.90 -12.39 3.70
N LEU A 302 -14.81 -11.65 3.49
CA LEU A 302 -14.61 -10.34 4.11
C LEU A 302 -15.66 -9.33 3.63
N ASP A 303 -15.92 -9.24 2.32
CA ASP A 303 -16.95 -8.34 1.76
C ASP A 303 -18.35 -8.67 2.33
N THR A 304 -18.67 -9.97 2.46
CA THR A 304 -19.95 -10.41 3.04
C THR A 304 -20.09 -10.00 4.51
N LEU A 305 -19.01 -10.08 5.30
CA LEU A 305 -19.03 -9.77 6.72
C LEU A 305 -18.99 -8.27 7.02
N THR A 306 -18.25 -7.50 6.21
CA THR A 306 -17.88 -6.12 6.54
C THR A 306 -18.27 -5.10 5.46
N GLY A 307 -18.56 -5.54 4.24
CA GLY A 307 -18.72 -4.67 3.07
C GLY A 307 -17.38 -4.14 2.51
N TRP A 308 -16.22 -4.61 3.00
CA TRP A 308 -14.93 -4.14 2.53
C TRP A 308 -14.45 -4.94 1.32
N ARG A 309 -14.23 -4.24 0.21
CA ARG A 309 -13.82 -4.83 -1.06
C ARG A 309 -12.31 -4.84 -1.20
N LEU A 310 -11.76 -6.01 -1.51
CA LEU A 310 -10.34 -6.22 -1.78
C LEU A 310 -10.10 -6.41 -3.28
N ASP A 311 -8.96 -5.97 -3.78
CA ASP A 311 -8.53 -6.31 -5.14
C ASP A 311 -7.89 -7.70 -5.20
N SER A 312 -8.15 -8.44 -6.31
CA SER A 312 -7.65 -9.80 -6.51
C SER A 312 -6.13 -9.87 -6.71
N THR A 313 -5.49 -8.77 -7.13
CA THR A 313 -4.05 -8.73 -7.44
C THR A 313 -3.19 -8.70 -6.19
N TYR A 314 -3.58 -7.89 -5.20
CA TYR A 314 -2.77 -7.55 -4.03
C TYR A 314 -3.46 -7.90 -2.71
N SER A 315 -4.55 -7.19 -2.39
CA SER A 315 -5.14 -7.20 -1.05
C SER A 315 -5.82 -8.52 -0.72
N ALA A 316 -6.52 -9.14 -1.65
CA ALA A 316 -7.15 -10.45 -1.45
C ALA A 316 -6.12 -11.54 -1.10
N LYS A 317 -4.97 -11.56 -1.79
CA LYS A 317 -3.88 -12.52 -1.50
C LYS A 317 -3.27 -12.31 -0.12
N ALA A 318 -3.07 -11.05 0.27
CA ALA A 318 -2.55 -10.74 1.59
C ALA A 318 -3.55 -11.08 2.69
N PHE A 319 -4.84 -10.86 2.43
CA PHE A 319 -5.89 -11.22 3.39
C PHE A 319 -6.01 -12.73 3.56
N GLY A 320 -5.97 -13.52 2.47
CA GLY A 320 -5.91 -14.98 2.56
C GLY A 320 -4.74 -15.48 3.41
N VAL A 321 -3.53 -14.92 3.19
CA VAL A 321 -2.36 -15.23 4.05
C VAL A 321 -2.58 -14.78 5.49
N ALA A 322 -3.30 -13.67 5.74
CA ALA A 322 -3.59 -13.22 7.10
C ALA A 322 -4.54 -14.18 7.83
N LEU A 323 -5.53 -14.74 7.12
CA LEU A 323 -6.41 -15.77 7.66
C LEU A 323 -5.64 -17.05 8.03
N ASP A 324 -4.76 -17.52 7.13
CA ASP A 324 -3.94 -18.71 7.38
C ASP A 324 -3.05 -18.52 8.62
N VAL A 325 -2.37 -17.36 8.72
CA VAL A 325 -1.50 -17.03 9.87
C VAL A 325 -2.29 -16.90 11.16
N ALA A 326 -3.44 -16.27 11.15
CA ALA A 326 -4.27 -16.06 12.33
C ALA A 326 -4.96 -17.37 12.79
N GLY A 327 -5.43 -18.19 11.85
CA GLY A 327 -6.13 -19.44 12.14
C GLY A 327 -5.18 -20.58 12.50
N GLU A 328 -4.31 -21.00 11.57
CA GLU A 328 -3.47 -22.18 11.76
C GLU A 328 -2.42 -22.02 12.87
N GLN A 329 -1.89 -20.82 13.06
CA GLN A 329 -0.84 -20.55 14.05
C GLN A 329 -1.38 -19.89 15.31
N SER A 330 -2.67 -19.58 15.38
CA SER A 330 -3.31 -18.84 16.49
C SER A 330 -2.54 -17.59 16.92
N LEU A 331 -1.94 -16.89 15.94
CA LEU A 331 -1.12 -15.70 16.17
C LEU A 331 -1.95 -14.42 15.97
N SER A 332 -1.84 -13.47 16.89
CA SER A 332 -2.45 -12.16 16.70
C SER A 332 -1.88 -11.49 15.44
N THR A 333 -2.77 -11.17 14.51
CA THR A 333 -2.41 -10.81 13.13
C THR A 333 -3.07 -9.49 12.73
N LEU A 334 -2.28 -8.58 12.16
CA LEU A 334 -2.76 -7.35 11.53
C LEU A 334 -2.67 -7.47 10.01
N PHE A 335 -3.80 -7.41 9.34
CA PHE A 335 -3.88 -7.25 7.91
C PHE A 335 -3.70 -5.77 7.52
N TRP A 336 -2.74 -5.48 6.66
CA TRP A 336 -2.50 -4.15 6.13
C TRP A 336 -3.26 -3.96 4.81
N MET A 337 -4.46 -3.38 4.87
CA MET A 337 -5.31 -3.17 3.69
C MET A 337 -4.74 -2.05 2.82
N THR A 338 -4.22 -2.40 1.64
CA THR A 338 -3.40 -1.50 0.82
C THR A 338 -4.13 -0.82 -0.32
N PHE A 339 -5.38 -1.21 -0.61
CA PHE A 339 -6.11 -0.76 -1.78
C PHE A 339 -7.45 -0.13 -1.41
N ASP A 340 -7.80 0.97 -2.06
CA ASP A 340 -9.10 1.61 -1.93
C ASP A 340 -10.10 0.98 -2.90
N GLY A 341 -10.91 0.04 -2.44
CA GLY A 341 -11.94 -0.63 -3.24
C GLY A 341 -13.25 0.14 -3.39
N ARG A 342 -13.42 1.25 -2.67
CA ARG A 342 -14.68 2.02 -2.62
C ARG A 342 -15.12 2.61 -3.97
N TRP A 343 -14.18 2.88 -4.86
CA TRP A 343 -14.45 3.44 -6.18
C TRP A 343 -14.67 2.37 -7.28
N MET A 344 -14.45 1.09 -6.97
CA MET A 344 -14.67 0.00 -7.92
C MET A 344 -16.16 -0.25 -8.10
N LYS A 345 -16.58 -0.38 -9.35
CA LYS A 345 -17.99 -0.59 -9.71
C LYS A 345 -18.37 -2.07 -9.77
N VAL A 346 -17.43 -2.90 -10.22
CA VAL A 346 -17.68 -4.34 -10.41
C VAL A 346 -17.43 -5.08 -9.10
N PRO A 347 -18.39 -5.88 -8.59
CA PRO A 347 -18.15 -6.82 -7.51
C PRO A 347 -17.03 -7.80 -7.89
N LEU A 348 -16.32 -8.35 -6.90
CA LEU A 348 -15.46 -9.50 -7.15
C LEU A 348 -16.32 -10.64 -7.70
N ASP A 349 -15.97 -11.16 -8.86
CA ASP A 349 -16.66 -12.33 -9.42
C ASP A 349 -16.32 -13.54 -8.54
N PRO A 350 -17.29 -14.21 -7.91
CA PRO A 350 -17.02 -15.31 -7.02
C PRO A 350 -16.54 -16.60 -7.73
N TYR A 351 -16.45 -16.61 -9.10
CA TYR A 351 -16.05 -17.79 -9.88
C TYR A 351 -15.23 -17.46 -11.13
#